data_7d693e5de9b13d75ac5fcb55ef88f134
#
_entry.id   7d693e5de9b13d75ac5fcb55ef88f134
#
_cell.length_a   1.000
_cell.length_b   1.000
_cell.length_c   1.000
_cell.angle_alpha   90.00
_cell.angle_beta   90.00
_cell.angle_gamma   90.00
#
_symmetry.space_group_name_H-M   'P 1'
#
loop_
_entity.id
_entity.type
_entity.pdbx_description
1 polymer ?
#
loop_
_entity_poly.entity_id
_entity_poly.type
_entity_poly.pdbx_seq_one_letter_code
_entity_poly.pdbx_strand_id
1 'polypeptide(L)'
;MTAAKGFLEARDLLLRHRTDYDRAYREFAWPALGEFNWALDYFDTIALGNDNPALWIVDDPASDGLRLSYAQMSERSSRMANFLRGAGVGRGDRVLLMLPNRVELWDVMLAAMKLGAIVLPATTQLSADDVRDRVQIGGAKFVVADSAELGKFDTLDVPLTRFSVGAARDGWTDLAAARDASPQFTPDGVTRASDPLLLYFTSGTTSKPKLVEHTHESYPVGHLSTMYWIGLQPGDIHWNISSPGWAKHAWSCFFAPWNAQACVFVFNFARFVPKDTLNALVRFNVSTLCAPPTVWRMLVQERLADYPVKLREIVGAGEPLNPEIIERVKHAWGITIRDGFGQTETTCQIGNSPGQPVVPGSMGRPLPGYRIELLDADDQPVTEGEIALPLAERPLGLMTGYANNATATTQAMRNGFYRTSDVALRRDDGYYVYVGRADDVFKSSDYRLSPFELESVLIEHEAIGEAAVVPSADAVRLSVPKAFVTVRQGYEAGPELARAVFAFSREKLAPYKRIRRLQFSELPKTISGKIRRVELRRREMERAAEPARLPDEYWEEDFPDLR
;
A
#
# COMPACT_ATOMS: atom_id res chain seq x y z
N MET A 1 11.14 -32.39 -3.38
CA MET A 1 9.99 -31.73 -2.72
C MET A 1 9.18 -31.05 -3.81
N THR A 2 7.86 -31.17 -3.85
CA THR A 2 7.09 -30.37 -4.82
C THR A 2 7.12 -28.91 -4.37
N ALA A 3 7.04 -27.96 -5.29
CA ALA A 3 7.08 -26.52 -5.00
C ALA A 3 5.96 -26.11 -3.99
N ALA A 4 4.76 -26.66 -4.17
CA ALA A 4 3.65 -26.47 -3.22
C ALA A 4 4.01 -26.88 -1.79
N LYS A 5 4.74 -27.97 -1.60
CA LYS A 5 5.18 -28.43 -0.28
C LYS A 5 6.15 -27.45 0.36
N GLY A 6 7.13 -26.92 -0.40
CA GLY A 6 8.07 -25.92 0.12
C GLY A 6 7.37 -24.63 0.54
N PHE A 7 6.39 -24.16 -0.24
CA PHE A 7 5.56 -23.01 0.12
C PHE A 7 4.78 -23.25 1.42
N LEU A 8 4.12 -24.42 1.56
CA LEU A 8 3.33 -24.77 2.75
C LEU A 8 4.21 -24.87 4.01
N GLU A 9 5.41 -25.46 3.90
CA GLU A 9 6.36 -25.56 5.01
C GLU A 9 6.79 -24.17 5.51
N ALA A 10 7.12 -23.25 4.57
CA ALA A 10 7.49 -21.88 4.89
C ALA A 10 6.32 -21.10 5.54
N ARG A 11 5.11 -21.24 4.99
CA ARG A 11 3.90 -20.65 5.55
C ARG A 11 3.62 -21.15 6.98
N ASP A 12 3.62 -22.47 7.16
CA ASP A 12 3.27 -23.11 8.42
C ASP A 12 4.28 -22.83 9.53
N LEU A 13 5.56 -22.63 9.17
CA LEU A 13 6.58 -22.13 10.09
C LEU A 13 6.21 -20.75 10.63
N LEU A 14 5.83 -19.83 9.76
CA LEU A 14 5.44 -18.47 10.17
C LEU A 14 4.14 -18.47 11.00
N LEU A 15 3.15 -19.28 10.65
CA LEU A 15 1.93 -19.43 11.44
C LEU A 15 2.22 -20.00 12.83
N ARG A 16 3.07 -21.01 12.92
CA ARG A 16 3.49 -21.64 14.19
C ARG A 16 4.21 -20.68 15.10
N HIS A 17 5.10 -19.87 14.55
CA HIS A 17 5.93 -18.90 15.29
C HIS A 17 5.41 -17.47 15.19
N ARG A 18 4.09 -17.30 14.98
CA ARG A 18 3.45 -16.00 14.79
C ARG A 18 3.78 -14.99 15.90
N THR A 19 3.92 -15.44 17.13
CA THR A 19 4.22 -14.62 18.32
C THR A 19 5.64 -14.83 18.87
N ASP A 20 6.50 -15.52 18.13
CA ASP A 20 7.91 -15.73 18.47
C ASP A 20 8.78 -15.18 17.34
N TYR A 21 8.99 -13.86 17.37
CA TYR A 21 9.71 -13.16 16.32
C TYR A 21 11.13 -13.69 16.12
N ASP A 22 11.89 -13.87 17.21
CA ASP A 22 13.30 -14.25 17.10
C ASP A 22 13.46 -15.64 16.48
N ARG A 23 12.54 -16.54 16.78
CA ARG A 23 12.51 -17.87 16.19
C ARG A 23 12.06 -17.84 14.74
N ALA A 24 10.97 -17.13 14.44
CA ALA A 24 10.48 -16.95 13.08
C ALA A 24 11.55 -16.32 12.18
N TYR A 25 12.22 -15.27 12.64
CA TYR A 25 13.26 -14.59 11.88
C TYR A 25 14.49 -15.48 11.62
N ARG A 26 14.91 -16.25 12.61
CA ARG A 26 16.08 -17.13 12.50
C ARG A 26 15.84 -18.37 11.65
N GLU A 27 14.65 -18.99 11.77
CA GLU A 27 14.34 -20.30 11.15
C GLU A 27 13.69 -20.17 9.77
N PHE A 28 13.12 -19.02 9.44
CA PHE A 28 12.48 -18.83 8.15
C PHE A 28 13.50 -18.74 7.02
N ALA A 29 13.23 -19.49 5.96
CA ALA A 29 13.90 -19.36 4.67
C ALA A 29 12.85 -19.30 3.56
N TRP A 30 13.10 -18.50 2.55
CA TRP A 30 12.26 -18.49 1.36
C TRP A 30 12.29 -19.87 0.68
N PRO A 31 11.14 -20.40 0.25
CA PRO A 31 11.12 -21.68 -0.46
C PRO A 31 11.77 -21.55 -1.84
N ALA A 32 12.53 -22.56 -2.24
CA ALA A 32 13.02 -22.66 -3.61
C ALA A 32 11.90 -23.23 -4.49
N LEU A 33 11.41 -22.43 -5.43
CA LEU A 33 10.33 -22.78 -6.33
C LEU A 33 10.86 -22.80 -7.78
N GLY A 34 10.59 -23.89 -8.51
CA GLY A 34 10.93 -23.98 -9.93
C GLY A 34 9.68 -23.79 -10.79
N GLU A 35 8.78 -24.76 -10.68
CA GLU A 35 7.46 -24.75 -11.31
C GLU A 35 6.42 -24.53 -10.22
N PHE A 36 5.70 -23.43 -10.31
CA PHE A 36 4.72 -23.05 -9.29
C PHE A 36 3.70 -22.07 -9.84
N ASN A 37 2.43 -22.41 -9.68
CA ASN A 37 1.30 -21.53 -9.91
C ASN A 37 0.48 -21.43 -8.62
N TRP A 38 0.55 -20.29 -7.94
CA TRP A 38 -0.09 -20.11 -6.66
C TRP A 38 -1.60 -20.43 -6.67
N ALA A 39 -2.31 -20.08 -7.77
CA ALA A 39 -3.75 -20.34 -7.87
C ALA A 39 -4.05 -21.84 -8.04
N LEU A 40 -3.23 -22.56 -8.84
CA LEU A 40 -3.44 -23.99 -9.10
C LEU A 40 -2.86 -24.88 -7.99
N ASP A 41 -1.60 -24.61 -7.62
CA ASP A 41 -0.85 -25.52 -6.73
C ASP A 41 -1.17 -25.30 -5.26
N TYR A 42 -1.61 -24.09 -4.89
CA TYR A 42 -1.97 -23.77 -3.51
C TYR A 42 -3.47 -23.48 -3.36
N PHE A 43 -4.01 -22.42 -4.01
CA PHE A 43 -5.38 -21.98 -3.75
C PHE A 43 -6.41 -23.07 -4.08
N ASP A 44 -6.33 -23.67 -5.25
CA ASP A 44 -7.24 -24.76 -5.64
C ASP A 44 -7.09 -26.00 -4.74
N THR A 45 -5.85 -26.26 -4.27
CA THR A 45 -5.61 -27.38 -3.36
C THR A 45 -6.30 -27.19 -2.01
N ILE A 46 -6.20 -26.00 -1.41
CA ILE A 46 -6.88 -25.71 -0.13
C ILE A 46 -8.39 -25.52 -0.28
N ALA A 47 -8.86 -25.28 -1.50
CA ALA A 47 -10.27 -25.09 -1.82
C ALA A 47 -11.04 -26.41 -1.95
N LEU A 48 -10.37 -27.54 -2.12
CA LEU A 48 -11.02 -28.85 -2.28
C LEU A 48 -11.89 -29.20 -1.06
N GLY A 49 -13.23 -29.19 -1.26
CA GLY A 49 -14.19 -29.46 -0.21
C GLY A 49 -14.16 -28.46 0.96
N ASN A 50 -13.62 -27.27 0.76
CA ASN A 50 -13.48 -26.24 1.78
C ASN A 50 -14.63 -25.22 1.70
N ASP A 51 -15.63 -25.38 2.56
CA ASP A 51 -16.79 -24.51 2.65
C ASP A 51 -16.58 -23.29 3.57
N ASN A 52 -15.38 -23.12 4.14
CA ASN A 52 -15.06 -21.93 4.91
C ASN A 52 -15.11 -20.68 4.00
N PRO A 53 -15.55 -19.52 4.53
CA PRO A 53 -15.63 -18.30 3.75
C PRO A 53 -14.23 -17.82 3.30
N ALA A 54 -14.06 -17.63 2.01
CA ALA A 54 -12.87 -17.05 1.41
C ALA A 54 -13.05 -15.55 1.13
N LEU A 55 -14.25 -15.15 0.70
CA LEU A 55 -14.59 -13.79 0.35
C LEU A 55 -15.98 -13.43 0.90
N TRP A 56 -16.07 -12.29 1.55
CA TRP A 56 -17.33 -11.77 2.08
C TRP A 56 -17.46 -10.29 1.73
N ILE A 57 -18.41 -9.95 0.84
CA ILE A 57 -18.67 -8.59 0.38
C ILE A 57 -20.02 -8.12 0.90
N VAL A 58 -20.03 -6.94 1.50
CA VAL A 58 -21.21 -6.25 2.00
C VAL A 58 -21.34 -4.90 1.30
N ASP A 59 -22.41 -4.76 0.51
CA ASP A 59 -22.73 -3.52 -0.23
C ASP A 59 -23.78 -2.66 0.50
N ASP A 60 -24.63 -3.31 1.30
CA ASP A 60 -25.67 -2.66 2.10
C ASP A 60 -25.45 -2.99 3.58
N PRO A 61 -25.25 -1.96 4.44
CA PRO A 61 -25.07 -2.17 5.88
C PRO A 61 -26.25 -2.88 6.56
N ALA A 62 -27.44 -2.90 5.97
CA ALA A 62 -28.59 -3.66 6.48
C ALA A 62 -28.58 -5.14 6.10
N SER A 63 -27.81 -5.52 5.07
CA SER A 63 -27.66 -6.89 4.57
C SER A 63 -26.54 -7.64 5.29
N ASP A 64 -26.58 -8.99 5.24
CA ASP A 64 -25.46 -9.84 5.64
C ASP A 64 -24.40 -10.00 4.54
N GLY A 65 -24.67 -9.42 3.35
CA GLY A 65 -23.77 -9.45 2.21
C GLY A 65 -23.64 -10.83 1.55
N LEU A 66 -22.78 -10.90 0.55
CA LEU A 66 -22.48 -12.12 -0.19
C LEU A 66 -21.24 -12.80 0.40
N ARG A 67 -21.38 -14.06 0.79
CA ARG A 67 -20.26 -14.92 1.25
C ARG A 67 -20.01 -16.00 0.22
N LEU A 68 -18.75 -16.17 -0.15
CA LEU A 68 -18.29 -17.22 -1.04
C LEU A 68 -17.22 -18.03 -0.34
N SER A 69 -17.37 -19.36 -0.40
CA SER A 69 -16.40 -20.28 0.18
C SER A 69 -15.15 -20.42 -0.71
N TYR A 70 -14.08 -21.01 -0.17
CA TYR A 70 -12.89 -21.36 -0.94
C TYR A 70 -13.24 -22.24 -2.14
N ALA A 71 -14.09 -23.27 -1.93
CA ALA A 71 -14.56 -24.15 -3.01
C ALA A 71 -15.28 -23.37 -4.12
N GLN A 72 -16.19 -22.47 -3.74
CA GLN A 72 -16.91 -21.64 -4.70
C GLN A 72 -15.99 -20.69 -5.46
N MET A 73 -14.99 -20.07 -4.80
CA MET A 73 -14.03 -19.18 -5.46
C MET A 73 -13.14 -19.94 -6.46
N SER A 74 -12.71 -21.17 -6.12
CA SER A 74 -11.95 -22.02 -7.05
C SER A 74 -12.79 -22.42 -8.27
N GLU A 75 -14.04 -22.81 -8.09
CA GLU A 75 -14.95 -23.14 -9.20
C GLU A 75 -15.20 -21.92 -10.09
N ARG A 76 -15.56 -20.77 -9.51
CA ARG A 76 -15.82 -19.52 -10.24
C ARG A 76 -14.63 -19.09 -11.06
N SER A 77 -13.44 -19.11 -10.46
CA SER A 77 -12.21 -18.73 -11.16
C SER A 77 -11.82 -19.72 -12.27
N SER A 78 -12.17 -20.99 -12.14
CA SER A 78 -12.00 -21.99 -13.21
C SER A 78 -12.93 -21.73 -14.40
N ARG A 79 -14.20 -21.42 -14.14
CA ARG A 79 -15.16 -20.98 -15.17
C ARG A 79 -14.67 -19.70 -15.86
N MET A 80 -14.24 -18.73 -15.09
CA MET A 80 -13.68 -17.47 -15.60
C MET A 80 -12.43 -17.71 -16.46
N ALA A 81 -11.52 -18.59 -16.04
CA ALA A 81 -10.33 -18.94 -16.84
C ALA A 81 -10.70 -19.60 -18.18
N ASN A 82 -11.65 -20.53 -18.17
CA ASN A 82 -12.12 -21.16 -19.39
C ASN A 82 -12.82 -20.16 -20.34
N PHE A 83 -13.62 -19.25 -19.80
CA PHE A 83 -14.27 -18.18 -20.57
C PHE A 83 -13.25 -17.23 -21.21
N LEU A 84 -12.31 -16.72 -20.43
CA LEU A 84 -11.27 -15.81 -20.92
C LEU A 84 -10.37 -16.50 -21.97
N ARG A 85 -10.03 -17.79 -21.77
CA ARG A 85 -9.30 -18.59 -22.76
C ARG A 85 -10.09 -18.73 -24.06
N GLY A 86 -11.40 -18.99 -23.97
CA GLY A 86 -12.29 -19.03 -25.14
C GLY A 86 -12.33 -17.71 -25.90
N ALA A 87 -12.11 -16.60 -25.25
CA ALA A 87 -12.01 -15.27 -25.84
C ALA A 87 -10.58 -14.90 -26.29
N GLY A 88 -9.62 -15.83 -26.21
CA GLY A 88 -8.27 -15.68 -26.71
C GLY A 88 -7.23 -15.21 -25.69
N VAL A 89 -7.57 -15.11 -24.40
CA VAL A 89 -6.58 -14.80 -23.36
C VAL A 89 -5.72 -16.03 -23.09
N GLY A 90 -4.42 -15.89 -23.22
CA GLY A 90 -3.44 -16.96 -23.00
C GLY A 90 -2.26 -16.54 -22.13
N ARG A 91 -1.29 -17.44 -22.02
CA ARG A 91 -0.06 -17.24 -21.26
C ARG A 91 0.71 -16.01 -21.77
N GLY A 92 1.12 -15.14 -20.83
CA GLY A 92 1.88 -13.92 -21.11
C GLY A 92 1.05 -12.76 -21.68
N ASP A 93 -0.25 -12.97 -21.96
CA ASP A 93 -1.12 -11.86 -22.35
C ASP A 93 -1.37 -10.92 -21.18
N ARG A 94 -1.45 -9.64 -21.50
CA ARG A 94 -1.61 -8.57 -20.50
C ARG A 94 -3.07 -8.11 -20.46
N VAL A 95 -3.67 -8.21 -19.26
CA VAL A 95 -5.06 -7.86 -18.98
C VAL A 95 -5.12 -6.66 -18.06
N LEU A 96 -5.61 -5.51 -18.53
CA LEU A 96 -5.91 -4.37 -17.67
C LEU A 96 -7.19 -4.66 -16.88
N LEU A 97 -7.11 -4.64 -15.56
CA LEU A 97 -8.23 -4.93 -14.66
C LEU A 97 -8.64 -3.68 -13.89
N MET A 98 -9.77 -3.09 -14.26
CA MET A 98 -10.33 -1.87 -13.68
C MET A 98 -11.71 -2.13 -13.08
N LEU A 99 -11.74 -2.73 -11.89
CA LEU A 99 -12.96 -3.03 -11.15
C LEU A 99 -12.91 -2.44 -9.74
N PRO A 100 -14.04 -2.00 -9.19
CA PRO A 100 -14.18 -1.77 -7.76
C PRO A 100 -14.20 -3.12 -7.03
N ASN A 101 -14.45 -3.11 -5.72
CA ASN A 101 -14.58 -4.33 -4.92
C ASN A 101 -15.85 -5.11 -5.29
N ARG A 102 -15.77 -5.89 -6.35
CA ARG A 102 -16.79 -6.82 -6.84
C ARG A 102 -16.20 -8.22 -6.92
N VAL A 103 -17.02 -9.25 -6.82
CA VAL A 103 -16.56 -10.65 -6.84
C VAL A 103 -15.70 -10.94 -8.07
N GLU A 104 -16.07 -10.38 -9.21
CA GLU A 104 -15.37 -10.56 -10.48
C GLU A 104 -13.91 -10.08 -10.44
N LEU A 105 -13.56 -9.16 -9.54
CA LEU A 105 -12.15 -8.76 -9.33
C LEU A 105 -11.30 -9.96 -8.90
N TRP A 106 -11.78 -10.72 -7.93
CA TRP A 106 -11.09 -11.93 -7.43
C TRP A 106 -11.18 -13.09 -8.41
N ASP A 107 -12.32 -13.27 -9.08
CA ASP A 107 -12.50 -14.28 -10.12
C ASP A 107 -11.47 -14.09 -11.25
N VAL A 108 -11.33 -12.85 -11.77
CA VAL A 108 -10.40 -12.53 -12.86
C VAL A 108 -8.94 -12.64 -12.40
N MET A 109 -8.61 -12.19 -11.20
CA MET A 109 -7.25 -12.32 -10.66
C MET A 109 -6.83 -13.79 -10.58
N LEU A 110 -7.66 -14.67 -10.00
CA LEU A 110 -7.38 -16.11 -9.92
C LEU A 110 -7.35 -16.76 -11.32
N ALA A 111 -8.29 -16.39 -12.20
CA ALA A 111 -8.36 -16.92 -13.55
C ALA A 111 -7.12 -16.58 -14.39
N ALA A 112 -6.65 -15.31 -14.30
CA ALA A 112 -5.43 -14.89 -14.97
C ALA A 112 -4.20 -15.67 -14.49
N MET A 113 -4.10 -15.92 -13.18
CA MET A 113 -3.03 -16.78 -12.64
C MET A 113 -3.09 -18.19 -13.21
N LYS A 114 -4.28 -18.81 -13.25
CA LYS A 114 -4.49 -20.15 -13.80
C LYS A 114 -4.08 -20.22 -15.27
N LEU A 115 -4.35 -19.18 -16.06
CA LEU A 115 -3.98 -19.06 -17.46
C LEU A 115 -2.49 -18.73 -17.68
N GLY A 116 -1.79 -18.24 -16.66
CA GLY A 116 -0.46 -17.65 -16.80
C GLY A 116 -0.50 -16.29 -17.54
N ALA A 117 -1.63 -15.60 -17.52
CA ALA A 117 -1.78 -14.24 -18.01
C ALA A 117 -1.30 -13.23 -16.95
N ILE A 118 -0.95 -12.04 -17.41
CA ILE A 118 -0.38 -10.97 -16.59
C ILE A 118 -1.44 -9.91 -16.32
N VAL A 119 -1.72 -9.63 -15.05
CA VAL A 119 -2.71 -8.61 -14.67
C VAL A 119 -2.05 -7.26 -14.46
N LEU A 120 -2.67 -6.22 -15.02
CA LEU A 120 -2.37 -4.81 -14.77
C LEU A 120 -3.51 -4.22 -13.94
N PRO A 121 -3.44 -4.26 -12.61
CA PRO A 121 -4.49 -3.69 -11.78
C PRO A 121 -4.55 -2.17 -11.94
N ALA A 122 -5.76 -1.63 -12.11
CA ALA A 122 -6.02 -0.22 -12.31
C ALA A 122 -7.18 0.24 -11.42
N THR A 123 -7.02 1.40 -10.78
CA THR A 123 -8.11 1.98 -9.99
C THR A 123 -9.16 2.64 -10.89
N THR A 124 -10.41 2.56 -10.48
CA THR A 124 -11.53 3.26 -11.14
C THR A 124 -11.43 4.79 -11.06
N GLN A 125 -10.53 5.33 -10.25
CA GLN A 125 -10.28 6.77 -10.11
C GLN A 125 -9.45 7.38 -11.26
N LEU A 126 -8.90 6.57 -12.16
CA LEU A 126 -8.11 7.04 -13.30
C LEU A 126 -8.97 7.87 -14.27
N SER A 127 -8.40 8.93 -14.82
CA SER A 127 -8.97 9.66 -15.96
C SER A 127 -8.85 8.85 -17.26
N ALA A 128 -9.53 9.28 -18.34
CA ALA A 128 -9.40 8.66 -19.65
C ALA A 128 -7.96 8.73 -20.20
N ASP A 129 -7.25 9.82 -19.92
CA ASP A 129 -5.85 9.99 -20.33
C ASP A 129 -4.93 9.04 -19.55
N ASP A 130 -5.16 8.88 -18.24
CA ASP A 130 -4.42 7.90 -17.44
C ASP A 130 -4.65 6.47 -17.95
N VAL A 131 -5.90 6.14 -18.31
CA VAL A 131 -6.24 4.82 -18.89
C VAL A 131 -5.49 4.60 -20.18
N ARG A 132 -5.43 5.61 -21.06
CA ARG A 132 -4.65 5.54 -22.31
C ARG A 132 -3.18 5.23 -22.03
N ASP A 133 -2.57 5.95 -21.10
CA ASP A 133 -1.18 5.71 -20.70
C ASP A 133 -0.98 4.29 -20.13
N ARG A 134 -1.92 3.80 -19.30
CA ARG A 134 -1.85 2.45 -18.74
C ARG A 134 -1.90 1.37 -19.82
N VAL A 135 -2.81 1.51 -20.78
CA VAL A 135 -2.95 0.57 -21.90
C VAL A 135 -1.70 0.59 -22.78
N GLN A 136 -1.19 1.76 -23.13
CA GLN A 136 -0.02 1.90 -24.02
C GLN A 136 1.28 1.45 -23.35
N ILE A 137 1.59 1.98 -22.16
CA ILE A 137 2.83 1.65 -21.43
C ILE A 137 2.80 0.20 -20.97
N GLY A 138 1.63 -0.26 -20.49
CA GLY A 138 1.42 -1.63 -20.04
C GLY A 138 1.37 -2.65 -21.17
N GLY A 139 1.09 -2.21 -22.40
CA GLY A 139 0.92 -3.10 -23.56
C GLY A 139 -0.25 -4.08 -23.39
N ALA A 140 -1.35 -3.62 -22.78
CA ALA A 140 -2.53 -4.42 -22.56
C ALA A 140 -3.23 -4.74 -23.90
N LYS A 141 -3.61 -6.00 -24.09
CA LYS A 141 -4.42 -6.47 -25.24
C LYS A 141 -5.87 -6.74 -24.84
N PHE A 142 -6.09 -6.95 -23.56
CA PHE A 142 -7.38 -7.26 -22.97
C PHE A 142 -7.68 -6.26 -21.85
N VAL A 143 -8.95 -5.93 -21.70
CA VAL A 143 -9.42 -5.10 -20.60
C VAL A 143 -10.66 -5.71 -19.97
N VAL A 144 -10.69 -5.70 -18.65
CA VAL A 144 -11.89 -5.98 -17.84
C VAL A 144 -12.21 -4.71 -17.06
N ALA A 145 -13.39 -4.13 -17.26
CA ALA A 145 -13.78 -2.89 -16.62
C ALA A 145 -15.22 -2.94 -16.08
N ASP A 146 -15.48 -2.19 -15.01
CA ASP A 146 -16.82 -1.96 -14.51
C ASP A 146 -17.64 -1.14 -15.54
N SER A 147 -18.93 -1.43 -15.65
CA SER A 147 -19.82 -0.76 -16.59
C SER A 147 -19.88 0.77 -16.42
N ALA A 148 -19.64 1.27 -15.22
CA ALA A 148 -19.55 2.71 -14.94
C ALA A 148 -18.31 3.39 -15.54
N GLU A 149 -17.27 2.61 -15.89
CA GLU A 149 -15.97 3.11 -16.33
C GLU A 149 -15.72 2.98 -17.84
N LEU A 150 -16.62 2.31 -18.57
CA LEU A 150 -16.42 1.97 -20.00
C LEU A 150 -16.18 3.19 -20.89
N GLY A 151 -16.76 4.34 -20.56
CA GLY A 151 -16.57 5.60 -21.28
C GLY A 151 -15.11 6.09 -21.33
N LYS A 152 -14.26 5.68 -20.37
CA LYS A 152 -12.84 6.04 -20.33
C LYS A 152 -12.02 5.36 -21.44
N PHE A 153 -12.60 4.35 -22.09
CA PHE A 153 -11.95 3.57 -23.15
C PHE A 153 -12.39 3.99 -24.55
N ASP A 154 -13.34 4.92 -24.69
CA ASP A 154 -13.94 5.29 -25.99
C ASP A 154 -12.94 5.97 -26.93
N THR A 155 -11.98 6.71 -26.38
CA THR A 155 -10.99 7.45 -27.18
C THR A 155 -9.72 6.64 -27.46
N LEU A 156 -9.69 5.35 -27.12
CA LEU A 156 -8.52 4.51 -27.37
C LEU A 156 -8.54 3.98 -28.81
N ASP A 157 -7.56 4.40 -29.57
CA ASP A 157 -7.31 3.92 -30.94
C ASP A 157 -6.25 2.80 -30.94
N VAL A 158 -6.56 1.73 -30.19
CA VAL A 158 -5.73 0.52 -30.11
C VAL A 158 -6.63 -0.72 -30.10
N PRO A 159 -6.23 -1.82 -30.74
CA PRO A 159 -7.02 -3.05 -30.71
C PRO A 159 -7.05 -3.62 -29.30
N LEU A 160 -8.23 -3.67 -28.69
CA LEU A 160 -8.49 -4.22 -27.37
C LEU A 160 -9.67 -5.17 -27.41
N THR A 161 -9.51 -6.38 -26.88
CA THR A 161 -10.65 -7.22 -26.50
C THR A 161 -11.19 -6.74 -25.16
N ARG A 162 -12.49 -6.38 -25.13
CA ARG A 162 -13.12 -5.65 -24.02
C ARG A 162 -14.16 -6.50 -23.32
N PHE A 163 -14.04 -6.61 -22.00
CA PHE A 163 -14.97 -7.30 -21.13
C PHE A 163 -15.57 -6.32 -20.12
N SER A 164 -16.91 -6.32 -19.99
CA SER A 164 -17.63 -5.49 -19.03
C SER A 164 -18.16 -6.31 -17.87
N VAL A 165 -18.25 -5.68 -16.70
CA VAL A 165 -18.92 -6.21 -15.51
C VAL A 165 -20.07 -5.26 -15.15
N GLY A 166 -21.30 -5.78 -15.09
CA GLY A 166 -22.52 -5.02 -14.83
C GLY A 166 -23.35 -4.82 -16.08
N ALA A 167 -23.68 -3.58 -16.46
CA ALA A 167 -24.52 -3.32 -17.60
C ALA A 167 -23.80 -3.64 -18.93
N ALA A 168 -24.54 -4.28 -19.85
CA ALA A 168 -24.06 -4.57 -21.20
C ALA A 168 -23.85 -3.29 -22.00
N ARG A 169 -22.84 -3.29 -22.89
CA ARG A 169 -22.55 -2.20 -23.83
C ARG A 169 -22.04 -2.79 -25.16
N ASP A 170 -22.45 -2.21 -26.26
CA ASP A 170 -21.97 -2.60 -27.58
C ASP A 170 -20.43 -2.53 -27.66
N GLY A 171 -19.82 -3.56 -28.27
CA GLY A 171 -18.36 -3.70 -28.36
C GLY A 171 -17.68 -4.20 -27.08
N TRP A 172 -18.45 -4.55 -26.05
CA TRP A 172 -17.98 -5.17 -24.82
C TRP A 172 -18.67 -6.51 -24.59
N THR A 173 -17.90 -7.52 -24.23
CA THR A 173 -18.43 -8.84 -23.87
C THR A 173 -18.77 -8.85 -22.38
N ASP A 174 -19.99 -9.22 -22.03
CA ASP A 174 -20.42 -9.32 -20.63
C ASP A 174 -19.72 -10.50 -19.93
N LEU A 175 -18.98 -10.20 -18.87
CA LEU A 175 -18.24 -11.19 -18.09
C LEU A 175 -19.17 -12.18 -17.34
N ALA A 176 -20.43 -11.82 -17.15
CA ALA A 176 -21.42 -12.70 -16.54
C ALA A 176 -21.62 -14.02 -17.33
N ALA A 177 -21.31 -14.04 -18.63
CA ALA A 177 -21.33 -15.27 -19.43
C ALA A 177 -20.31 -16.33 -18.97
N ALA A 178 -19.31 -15.96 -18.19
CA ALA A 178 -18.35 -16.92 -17.61
C ALA A 178 -19.01 -17.98 -16.72
N ARG A 179 -20.19 -17.71 -16.15
CA ARG A 179 -20.97 -18.67 -15.34
C ARG A 179 -21.31 -19.95 -16.10
N ASP A 180 -21.46 -19.87 -17.40
CA ASP A 180 -21.88 -20.99 -18.27
C ASP A 180 -20.69 -21.81 -18.78
N ALA A 181 -19.45 -21.34 -18.55
CA ALA A 181 -18.25 -22.08 -18.90
C ALA A 181 -18.01 -23.29 -17.98
N SER A 182 -17.18 -24.25 -18.43
CA SER A 182 -16.85 -25.44 -17.64
C SER A 182 -16.17 -25.07 -16.31
N PRO A 183 -16.55 -25.70 -15.18
CA PRO A 183 -15.83 -25.58 -13.92
C PRO A 183 -14.51 -26.38 -13.89
N GLN A 184 -14.32 -27.33 -14.80
CA GLN A 184 -13.06 -28.05 -14.95
C GLN A 184 -12.07 -27.23 -15.77
N PHE A 185 -10.96 -26.85 -15.15
CA PHE A 185 -9.88 -26.14 -15.81
C PHE A 185 -8.63 -27.01 -15.90
N THR A 186 -8.03 -27.06 -17.07
CA THR A 186 -6.72 -27.68 -17.31
C THR A 186 -5.79 -26.60 -17.87
N PRO A 187 -4.63 -26.35 -17.26
CA PRO A 187 -3.70 -25.36 -17.74
C PRO A 187 -3.09 -25.77 -19.08
N ASP A 188 -2.81 -24.79 -19.95
CA ASP A 188 -2.23 -25.02 -21.28
C ASP A 188 -0.72 -25.32 -21.24
N GLY A 189 -0.14 -25.40 -20.05
CA GLY A 189 1.27 -25.72 -19.83
C GLY A 189 1.72 -25.40 -18.41
N VAL A 190 2.96 -25.70 -18.14
CA VAL A 190 3.58 -25.48 -16.83
C VAL A 190 3.84 -23.99 -16.62
N THR A 191 3.55 -23.50 -15.42
CA THR A 191 3.93 -22.14 -15.00
C THR A 191 5.25 -22.23 -14.23
N ARG A 192 6.24 -21.43 -14.63
CA ARG A 192 7.44 -21.25 -13.84
C ARG A 192 7.18 -20.24 -12.74
N ALA A 193 7.76 -20.46 -11.57
CA ALA A 193 7.66 -19.52 -10.45
C ALA A 193 8.12 -18.10 -10.84
N SER A 194 9.10 -18.00 -11.75
CA SER A 194 9.65 -16.76 -12.30
C SER A 194 8.83 -16.14 -13.43
N ASP A 195 7.74 -16.79 -13.90
CA ASP A 195 6.89 -16.17 -14.95
C ASP A 195 6.22 -14.91 -14.41
N PRO A 196 6.15 -13.81 -15.20
CA PRO A 196 5.47 -12.60 -14.79
C PRO A 196 3.98 -12.84 -14.47
N LEU A 197 3.50 -12.21 -13.40
CA LEU A 197 2.12 -12.33 -12.92
C LEU A 197 1.39 -10.99 -12.85
N LEU A 198 2.06 -9.97 -12.30
CA LEU A 198 1.47 -8.66 -12.02
C LEU A 198 2.37 -7.54 -12.52
N LEU A 199 1.76 -6.53 -13.10
CA LEU A 199 2.41 -5.29 -13.47
C LEU A 199 1.71 -4.12 -12.79
N TYR A 200 2.35 -3.54 -11.76
CA TYR A 200 1.81 -2.40 -11.02
C TYR A 200 2.41 -1.08 -11.48
N PHE A 201 1.55 -0.13 -11.78
CA PHE A 201 1.99 1.24 -11.99
C PHE A 201 2.23 1.95 -10.66
N THR A 202 3.40 2.54 -10.49
CA THR A 202 3.71 3.39 -9.34
C THR A 202 3.75 4.84 -9.76
N SER A 203 3.28 5.72 -8.87
CA SER A 203 3.49 7.16 -9.02
C SER A 203 4.97 7.46 -8.75
N GLY A 204 5.78 7.47 -9.80
CA GLY A 204 7.18 7.92 -9.68
C GLY A 204 7.26 9.41 -9.37
N THR A 205 8.40 9.86 -8.86
CA THR A 205 8.76 11.28 -8.73
C THR A 205 8.96 11.95 -10.09
N THR A 206 8.97 11.17 -11.19
CA THR A 206 9.08 11.60 -12.59
C THR A 206 7.70 11.74 -13.24
N SER A 207 7.63 12.42 -14.38
CA SER A 207 6.39 12.72 -15.10
C SER A 207 5.61 11.49 -15.60
N LYS A 208 6.25 10.32 -15.73
CA LYS A 208 5.61 9.07 -16.17
C LYS A 208 5.70 7.98 -15.11
N PRO A 209 4.61 7.21 -14.88
CA PRO A 209 4.61 6.14 -13.90
C PRO A 209 5.56 5.00 -14.33
N LYS A 210 6.23 4.39 -13.34
CA LYS A 210 7.02 3.17 -13.53
C LYS A 210 6.13 1.94 -13.44
N LEU A 211 6.49 0.88 -14.15
CA LEU A 211 5.74 -0.37 -14.20
C LEU A 211 6.51 -1.48 -13.48
N VAL A 212 6.14 -1.75 -12.25
CA VAL A 212 6.77 -2.77 -11.39
C VAL A 212 6.32 -4.15 -11.80
N GLU A 213 7.26 -5.06 -12.05
CA GLU A 213 6.98 -6.44 -12.44
C GLU A 213 7.18 -7.41 -11.29
N HIS A 214 6.13 -8.20 -11.01
CA HIS A 214 6.13 -9.30 -10.06
C HIS A 214 5.78 -10.62 -10.73
N THR A 215 6.36 -11.71 -10.20
CA THR A 215 6.23 -13.08 -10.70
C THR A 215 5.27 -13.91 -9.85
N HIS A 216 5.01 -15.17 -10.26
CA HIS A 216 4.22 -16.13 -9.50
C HIS A 216 4.84 -16.49 -8.13
N GLU A 217 6.13 -16.25 -7.93
CA GLU A 217 6.79 -16.38 -6.61
C GLU A 217 6.93 -15.05 -5.87
N SER A 218 7.37 -13.98 -6.56
CA SER A 218 7.77 -12.77 -5.85
C SER A 218 6.61 -12.09 -5.12
N TYR A 219 5.40 -12.17 -5.64
CA TYR A 219 4.25 -11.53 -4.97
C TYR A 219 3.44 -12.50 -4.12
N PRO A 220 2.87 -13.60 -4.65
CA PRO A 220 2.10 -14.52 -3.83
C PRO A 220 2.87 -15.07 -2.63
N VAL A 221 4.11 -15.54 -2.88
CA VAL A 221 4.96 -16.13 -1.84
C VAL A 221 5.63 -15.06 -0.98
N GLY A 222 6.05 -13.95 -1.59
CA GLY A 222 6.60 -12.80 -0.87
C GLY A 222 5.64 -12.26 0.19
N HIS A 223 4.32 -12.38 -0.02
CA HIS A 223 3.31 -11.96 0.95
C HIS A 223 3.17 -12.89 2.18
N LEU A 224 3.98 -13.93 2.31
CA LEU A 224 4.17 -14.62 3.59
C LEU A 224 4.71 -13.67 4.66
N SER A 225 5.56 -12.71 4.29
CA SER A 225 6.02 -11.66 5.20
C SER A 225 4.89 -10.73 5.64
N THR A 226 4.00 -10.36 4.72
CA THR A 226 2.83 -9.51 5.00
C THR A 226 1.82 -10.25 5.88
N MET A 227 1.56 -11.55 5.60
CA MET A 227 0.74 -12.42 6.43
C MET A 227 1.27 -12.47 7.87
N TYR A 228 2.59 -12.65 8.02
CA TYR A 228 3.26 -12.69 9.33
C TYR A 228 3.16 -11.34 10.06
N TRP A 229 3.43 -10.23 9.37
CA TRP A 229 3.31 -8.89 9.94
C TRP A 229 1.89 -8.57 10.43
N ILE A 230 0.87 -8.85 9.63
CA ILE A 230 -0.53 -8.64 10.04
C ILE A 230 -0.88 -9.57 11.21
N GLY A 231 -0.26 -10.74 11.28
CA GLY A 231 -0.53 -11.75 12.29
C GLY A 231 -1.78 -12.55 12.00
N LEU A 232 -2.05 -12.79 10.71
CA LEU A 232 -3.21 -13.53 10.23
C LEU A 232 -3.16 -15.01 10.66
N GLN A 233 -4.35 -15.58 10.88
CA GLN A 233 -4.56 -16.99 11.21
C GLN A 233 -5.69 -17.57 10.37
N PRO A 234 -5.73 -18.90 10.19
CA PRO A 234 -6.87 -19.55 9.57
C PRO A 234 -8.19 -19.20 10.30
N GLY A 235 -9.22 -18.88 9.50
CA GLY A 235 -10.53 -18.51 10.00
C GLY A 235 -10.70 -17.06 10.45
N ASP A 236 -9.67 -16.22 10.38
CA ASP A 236 -9.81 -14.77 10.59
C ASP A 236 -10.79 -14.17 9.57
N ILE A 237 -11.54 -13.17 10.00
CA ILE A 237 -12.27 -12.23 9.13
C ILE A 237 -11.41 -10.99 9.01
N HIS A 238 -10.72 -10.85 7.87
CA HIS A 238 -9.75 -9.80 7.65
C HIS A 238 -10.31 -8.70 6.75
N TRP A 239 -10.32 -7.47 7.26
CA TRP A 239 -10.68 -6.30 6.49
C TRP A 239 -9.47 -5.42 6.21
N ASN A 240 -9.22 -5.14 4.93
CA ASN A 240 -8.27 -4.11 4.52
C ASN A 240 -9.00 -2.97 3.83
N ILE A 241 -8.88 -1.77 4.37
CA ILE A 241 -9.46 -0.56 3.78
C ILE A 241 -8.45 0.01 2.76
N SER A 242 -8.59 -0.43 1.52
CA SER A 242 -7.79 0.02 0.38
C SER A 242 -8.57 -0.18 -0.92
N SER A 243 -8.37 0.69 -1.89
CA SER A 243 -9.03 0.58 -3.20
C SER A 243 -8.29 -0.42 -4.11
N PRO A 244 -9.01 -1.20 -4.94
CA PRO A 244 -8.42 -1.99 -6.02
C PRO A 244 -7.55 -1.14 -6.95
N GLY A 245 -6.57 -1.78 -7.61
CA GLY A 245 -5.61 -1.10 -8.48
C GLY A 245 -4.34 -0.63 -7.76
N TRP A 246 -4.34 -0.58 -6.43
CA TRP A 246 -3.16 -0.32 -5.63
C TRP A 246 -2.54 -1.60 -5.09
N ALA A 247 -1.20 -1.64 -5.02
CA ALA A 247 -0.48 -2.80 -4.51
C ALA A 247 -0.96 -3.24 -3.11
N LYS A 248 -1.22 -2.29 -2.21
CA LYS A 248 -1.74 -2.56 -0.86
C LYS A 248 -3.03 -3.39 -0.86
N HIS A 249 -3.89 -3.22 -1.89
CA HIS A 249 -5.09 -4.05 -2.01
C HIS A 249 -4.72 -5.52 -2.24
N ALA A 250 -3.83 -5.81 -3.18
CA ALA A 250 -3.38 -7.19 -3.41
C ALA A 250 -2.64 -7.77 -2.20
N TRP A 251 -1.89 -6.94 -1.45
CA TRP A 251 -1.23 -7.39 -0.22
C TRP A 251 -2.23 -7.97 0.77
N SER A 252 -3.29 -7.23 1.02
CA SER A 252 -4.13 -7.39 2.21
C SER A 252 -5.60 -7.68 1.90
N CYS A 253 -6.02 -7.64 0.62
CA CYS A 253 -7.33 -8.13 0.16
C CYS A 253 -7.20 -9.34 -0.77
N PHE A 254 -6.03 -9.96 -0.88
CA PHE A 254 -5.82 -11.11 -1.76
C PHE A 254 -4.78 -12.08 -1.19
N PHE A 255 -3.48 -11.78 -1.33
CA PHE A 255 -2.43 -12.76 -1.04
C PHE A 255 -2.26 -13.08 0.45
N ALA A 256 -2.03 -12.07 1.30
CA ALA A 256 -1.75 -12.34 2.71
C ALA A 256 -2.91 -13.05 3.43
N PRO A 257 -4.19 -12.61 3.30
CA PRO A 257 -5.29 -13.32 3.96
C PRO A 257 -5.49 -14.73 3.40
N TRP A 258 -5.40 -14.93 2.10
CA TRP A 258 -5.58 -16.27 1.55
C TRP A 258 -4.37 -17.19 1.79
N ASN A 259 -3.16 -16.67 1.91
CA ASN A 259 -2.02 -17.43 2.41
C ASN A 259 -2.29 -17.99 3.82
N ALA A 260 -2.96 -17.22 4.67
CA ALA A 260 -3.36 -17.65 6.02
C ALA A 260 -4.67 -18.48 6.06
N GLN A 261 -5.36 -18.68 4.94
CA GLN A 261 -6.71 -19.23 4.89
C GLN A 261 -7.72 -18.42 5.73
N ALA A 262 -7.58 -17.10 5.70
CA ALA A 262 -8.52 -16.16 6.29
C ALA A 262 -9.57 -15.72 5.28
N CYS A 263 -10.75 -15.29 5.76
CA CYS A 263 -11.77 -14.66 4.92
C CYS A 263 -11.38 -13.21 4.59
N VAL A 264 -11.34 -12.86 3.33
CA VAL A 264 -11.27 -11.47 2.89
C VAL A 264 -12.65 -10.84 3.08
N PHE A 265 -12.74 -9.88 4.00
CA PHE A 265 -13.96 -9.11 4.23
C PHE A 265 -13.87 -7.76 3.55
N VAL A 266 -14.94 -7.36 2.88
CA VAL A 266 -15.09 -6.07 2.21
C VAL A 266 -16.43 -5.45 2.60
N PHE A 267 -16.38 -4.22 3.09
CA PHE A 267 -17.57 -3.40 3.25
C PHE A 267 -17.47 -2.23 2.28
N ASN A 268 -18.34 -2.22 1.26
CA ASN A 268 -18.37 -1.18 0.25
C ASN A 268 -19.12 0.06 0.75
N PHE A 269 -18.62 1.22 0.40
CA PHE A 269 -19.23 2.50 0.71
C PHE A 269 -18.98 3.49 -0.44
N ALA A 270 -19.96 4.30 -0.76
CA ALA A 270 -19.81 5.37 -1.75
C ALA A 270 -18.87 6.48 -1.26
N ARG A 271 -18.91 6.75 0.05
CA ARG A 271 -18.04 7.68 0.77
C ARG A 271 -17.67 7.07 2.11
N PHE A 272 -16.41 7.22 2.50
CA PHE A 272 -15.94 6.78 3.81
C PHE A 272 -16.65 7.56 4.94
N VAL A 273 -17.31 6.81 5.82
CA VAL A 273 -17.97 7.34 7.03
C VAL A 273 -17.45 6.56 8.24
N PRO A 274 -16.75 7.23 9.18
CA PRO A 274 -16.16 6.56 10.35
C PRO A 274 -17.15 5.72 11.15
N LYS A 275 -18.34 6.25 11.43
CA LYS A 275 -19.39 5.53 12.19
C LYS A 275 -19.84 4.24 11.52
N ASP A 276 -20.02 4.27 10.19
CA ASP A 276 -20.45 3.09 9.45
C ASP A 276 -19.35 2.01 9.46
N THR A 277 -18.08 2.44 9.33
CA THR A 277 -16.92 1.56 9.45
C THR A 277 -16.87 0.91 10.83
N LEU A 278 -17.02 1.68 11.90
CA LEU A 278 -17.00 1.18 13.28
C LEU A 278 -18.17 0.21 13.55
N ASN A 279 -19.38 0.54 13.07
CA ASN A 279 -20.54 -0.34 13.15
C ASN A 279 -20.31 -1.65 12.39
N ALA A 280 -19.71 -1.60 11.20
CA ALA A 280 -19.38 -2.79 10.42
C ALA A 280 -18.36 -3.68 11.13
N LEU A 281 -17.32 -3.13 11.76
CA LEU A 281 -16.35 -3.88 12.57
C LEU A 281 -17.04 -4.69 13.68
N VAL A 282 -18.01 -4.08 14.35
CA VAL A 282 -18.80 -4.72 15.43
C VAL A 282 -19.75 -5.76 14.87
N ARG A 283 -20.60 -5.35 13.89
CA ARG A 283 -21.67 -6.21 13.34
C ARG A 283 -21.13 -7.48 12.72
N PHE A 284 -20.07 -7.38 11.93
CA PHE A 284 -19.53 -8.50 11.18
C PHE A 284 -18.43 -9.26 11.92
N ASN A 285 -18.16 -8.91 13.18
CA ASN A 285 -17.15 -9.54 14.02
C ASN A 285 -15.78 -9.62 13.34
N VAL A 286 -15.36 -8.52 12.67
CA VAL A 286 -14.06 -8.45 12.02
C VAL A 286 -12.97 -8.72 13.05
N SER A 287 -12.08 -9.68 12.76
CA SER A 287 -11.03 -10.10 13.69
C SER A 287 -9.69 -9.41 13.47
N THR A 288 -9.45 -8.95 12.24
CA THR A 288 -8.20 -8.25 11.90
C THR A 288 -8.46 -7.10 10.93
N LEU A 289 -7.79 -5.96 11.14
CA LEU A 289 -7.98 -4.74 10.32
C LEU A 289 -6.64 -4.20 9.85
N CYS A 290 -6.53 -3.96 8.55
CA CYS A 290 -5.45 -3.19 7.93
C CYS A 290 -6.03 -1.89 7.35
N ALA A 291 -5.56 -0.73 7.82
CA ALA A 291 -6.04 0.54 7.33
C ALA A 291 -4.89 1.56 7.17
N PRO A 292 -4.97 2.49 6.20
CA PRO A 292 -3.98 3.56 6.09
C PRO A 292 -4.11 4.55 7.26
N PRO A 293 -3.04 5.29 7.59
CA PRO A 293 -3.06 6.31 8.64
C PRO A 293 -4.18 7.34 8.50
N THR A 294 -4.54 7.69 7.27
CA THR A 294 -5.68 8.60 6.98
C THR A 294 -7.00 8.06 7.55
N VAL A 295 -7.26 6.77 7.39
CA VAL A 295 -8.47 6.12 7.95
C VAL A 295 -8.40 6.11 9.47
N TRP A 296 -7.25 5.76 10.06
CA TRP A 296 -7.06 5.80 11.51
C TRP A 296 -7.30 7.20 12.09
N ARG A 297 -6.77 8.26 11.43
CA ARG A 297 -7.04 9.66 11.82
C ARG A 297 -8.52 10.00 11.86
N MET A 298 -9.30 9.46 10.92
CA MET A 298 -10.75 9.68 10.88
C MET A 298 -11.48 8.87 11.95
N LEU A 299 -11.11 7.61 12.16
CA LEU A 299 -11.76 6.74 13.16
C LEU A 299 -11.58 7.27 14.59
N VAL A 300 -10.39 7.79 14.94
CA VAL A 300 -10.13 8.32 16.29
C VAL A 300 -10.87 9.64 16.60
N GLN A 301 -11.56 10.24 15.63
CA GLN A 301 -12.45 11.37 15.90
C GLN A 301 -13.77 10.92 16.55
N GLU A 302 -14.13 9.64 16.40
CA GLU A 302 -15.28 9.04 17.06
C GLU A 302 -14.91 8.55 18.47
N ARG A 303 -15.93 8.34 19.32
CA ARG A 303 -15.72 7.78 20.64
C ARG A 303 -15.57 6.26 20.54
N LEU A 304 -14.35 5.81 20.27
CA LEU A 304 -14.03 4.40 20.00
C LEU A 304 -14.50 3.42 21.09
N ALA A 305 -14.55 3.86 22.35
CA ALA A 305 -15.01 3.04 23.48
C ALA A 305 -16.49 2.61 23.38
N ASP A 306 -17.29 3.30 22.55
CA ASP A 306 -18.70 2.94 22.35
C ASP A 306 -18.88 1.76 21.39
N TYR A 307 -17.79 1.28 20.74
CA TYR A 307 -17.80 0.21 19.78
C TYR A 307 -17.07 -1.04 20.33
N PRO A 308 -17.81 -2.07 20.77
CA PRO A 308 -17.21 -3.28 21.33
C PRO A 308 -16.69 -4.20 20.22
N VAL A 309 -15.60 -3.80 19.57
CA VAL A 309 -14.97 -4.55 18.48
C VAL A 309 -14.36 -5.86 18.96
N LYS A 310 -14.30 -6.87 18.08
CA LYS A 310 -13.64 -8.16 18.33
C LYS A 310 -12.29 -8.28 17.62
N LEU A 311 -11.67 -7.14 17.36
CA LEU A 311 -10.38 -7.07 16.68
C LEU A 311 -9.29 -7.71 17.57
N ARG A 312 -8.51 -8.61 16.97
CA ARG A 312 -7.33 -9.23 17.57
C ARG A 312 -6.03 -8.57 17.10
N GLU A 313 -5.97 -8.23 15.82
CA GLU A 313 -4.80 -7.59 15.22
C GLU A 313 -5.24 -6.37 14.40
N ILE A 314 -4.53 -5.28 14.58
CA ILE A 314 -4.74 -4.05 13.82
C ILE A 314 -3.41 -3.50 13.33
N VAL A 315 -3.37 -3.15 12.05
CA VAL A 315 -2.13 -2.67 11.41
C VAL A 315 -2.37 -1.40 10.59
N GLY A 316 -1.32 -0.59 10.49
CA GLY A 316 -1.24 0.59 9.63
C GLY A 316 -0.12 0.47 8.64
N ALA A 317 -0.32 0.87 7.39
CA ALA A 317 0.74 0.95 6.38
C ALA A 317 0.39 1.91 5.25
N GLY A 318 1.43 2.34 4.54
CA GLY A 318 1.32 3.22 3.37
C GLY A 318 1.84 4.63 3.63
N GLU A 319 1.81 5.05 4.88
CA GLU A 319 2.42 6.27 5.43
C GLU A 319 2.81 5.97 6.88
N PRO A 320 3.76 6.69 7.47
CA PRO A 320 4.06 6.54 8.88
C PRO A 320 2.86 6.90 9.77
N LEU A 321 2.66 6.15 10.84
CA LEU A 321 1.54 6.31 11.76
C LEU A 321 1.94 7.17 12.97
N ASN A 322 1.14 8.19 13.26
CA ASN A 322 1.37 9.07 14.41
C ASN A 322 1.22 8.29 15.74
N PRO A 323 2.19 8.38 16.67
CA PRO A 323 2.13 7.75 17.99
C PRO A 323 0.87 8.07 18.80
N GLU A 324 0.35 9.30 18.72
CA GLU A 324 -0.89 9.70 19.43
C GLU A 324 -2.08 8.86 19.02
N ILE A 325 -2.20 8.55 17.72
CA ILE A 325 -3.29 7.70 17.21
C ILE A 325 -3.18 6.28 17.78
N ILE A 326 -1.96 5.75 17.85
CA ILE A 326 -1.69 4.44 18.44
C ILE A 326 -2.16 4.40 19.90
N GLU A 327 -1.80 5.40 20.70
CA GLU A 327 -2.17 5.46 22.11
C GLU A 327 -3.68 5.64 22.32
N ARG A 328 -4.35 6.46 21.51
CA ARG A 328 -5.81 6.65 21.59
C ARG A 328 -6.56 5.35 21.31
N VAL A 329 -6.17 4.59 20.28
CA VAL A 329 -6.78 3.30 19.96
C VAL A 329 -6.48 2.27 21.04
N LYS A 330 -5.24 2.21 21.55
CA LYS A 330 -4.86 1.33 22.65
C LYS A 330 -5.64 1.60 23.92
N HIS A 331 -5.86 2.88 24.25
CA HIS A 331 -6.66 3.26 25.40
C HIS A 331 -8.12 2.81 25.27
N ALA A 332 -8.71 2.93 24.06
CA ALA A 332 -10.11 2.63 23.84
C ALA A 332 -10.40 1.12 23.72
N TRP A 333 -9.52 0.37 23.03
CA TRP A 333 -9.76 -1.03 22.67
C TRP A 333 -8.79 -2.02 23.33
N GLY A 334 -7.75 -1.53 24.00
CA GLY A 334 -6.71 -2.39 24.60
C GLY A 334 -5.78 -3.03 23.57
N ILE A 335 -5.86 -2.64 22.29
CA ILE A 335 -5.08 -3.19 21.18
C ILE A 335 -4.22 -2.10 20.58
N THR A 336 -2.96 -2.43 20.27
CA THR A 336 -2.00 -1.48 19.70
C THR A 336 -1.95 -1.59 18.19
N ILE A 337 -2.11 -0.47 17.46
CA ILE A 337 -1.90 -0.46 16.02
C ILE A 337 -0.41 -0.71 15.76
N ARG A 338 -0.10 -1.67 14.89
CA ARG A 338 1.26 -2.04 14.53
C ARG A 338 1.58 -1.50 13.14
N ASP A 339 2.62 -0.66 13.07
CA ASP A 339 3.09 -0.09 11.81
C ASP A 339 3.97 -1.09 11.06
N GLY A 340 4.06 -0.90 9.73
CA GLY A 340 4.90 -1.70 8.85
C GLY A 340 5.24 -0.97 7.57
N PHE A 341 6.40 -1.29 7.03
CA PHE A 341 6.98 -0.69 5.84
C PHE A 341 7.19 -1.70 4.71
N GLY A 342 6.85 -1.27 3.53
CA GLY A 342 7.11 -1.95 2.27
C GLY A 342 6.72 -1.05 1.11
N GLN A 343 7.01 -1.51 -0.09
CA GLN A 343 6.76 -0.76 -1.33
C GLN A 343 5.96 -1.61 -2.32
N THR A 344 5.53 -1.00 -3.43
CA THR A 344 4.98 -1.78 -4.56
C THR A 344 6.04 -2.73 -5.11
N GLU A 345 7.29 -2.31 -5.11
CA GLU A 345 8.48 -3.03 -5.56
C GLU A 345 8.85 -4.21 -4.65
N THR A 346 8.31 -4.24 -3.44
CA THR A 346 8.54 -5.29 -2.44
C THR A 346 7.20 -5.76 -1.85
N THR A 347 7.25 -6.64 -0.84
CA THR A 347 6.15 -6.88 0.08
C THR A 347 6.43 -6.15 1.40
N CYS A 348 5.75 -6.45 2.51
CA CYS A 348 6.13 -5.89 3.80
C CYS A 348 7.51 -6.41 4.20
N GLN A 349 8.45 -5.51 4.43
CA GLN A 349 9.86 -5.88 4.69
C GLN A 349 10.34 -5.52 6.09
N ILE A 350 9.74 -4.50 6.71
CA ILE A 350 9.98 -4.12 8.11
C ILE A 350 8.61 -4.01 8.78
N GLY A 351 8.45 -4.55 9.99
CA GLY A 351 7.15 -4.52 10.65
C GLY A 351 7.22 -4.77 12.16
N ASN A 352 6.28 -4.14 12.86
CA ASN A 352 5.94 -4.54 14.22
C ASN A 352 5.04 -5.78 14.12
N SER A 353 5.60 -6.99 14.20
CA SER A 353 4.84 -8.23 14.12
C SER A 353 4.26 -8.62 15.49
N PRO A 354 3.27 -9.53 15.57
CA PRO A 354 2.79 -10.06 16.84
C PRO A 354 3.92 -10.65 17.68
N GLY A 355 3.83 -10.53 18.98
CA GLY A 355 4.84 -11.05 19.92
C GLY A 355 6.05 -10.14 20.12
N GLN A 356 6.14 -9.03 19.39
CA GLN A 356 7.14 -7.99 19.65
C GLN A 356 6.54 -6.84 20.48
N PRO A 357 7.33 -6.21 21.38
CA PRO A 357 6.95 -4.92 21.93
C PRO A 357 6.77 -3.91 20.80
N VAL A 358 5.64 -3.21 20.77
CA VAL A 358 5.46 -2.12 19.79
C VAL A 358 6.15 -0.87 20.30
N VAL A 359 7.08 -0.34 19.49
CA VAL A 359 7.73 0.95 19.75
C VAL A 359 7.02 2.02 18.94
N PRO A 360 6.20 2.89 19.57
CA PRO A 360 5.48 3.95 18.84
C PRO A 360 6.43 4.84 18.02
N GLY A 361 6.03 5.15 16.78
CA GLY A 361 6.86 5.91 15.83
C GLY A 361 7.93 5.08 15.11
N SER A 362 8.04 3.78 15.41
CA SER A 362 8.92 2.87 14.68
C SER A 362 8.14 2.02 13.69
N MET A 363 8.75 1.75 12.53
CA MET A 363 8.22 0.79 11.56
C MET A 363 8.31 -0.67 12.04
N GLY A 364 9.07 -0.95 13.11
CA GLY A 364 9.34 -2.29 13.61
C GLY A 364 10.74 -2.79 13.29
N ARG A 365 10.88 -4.11 13.20
CA ARG A 365 12.12 -4.83 12.85
C ARG A 365 12.01 -5.48 11.48
N PRO A 366 13.14 -5.87 10.83
CA PRO A 366 13.12 -6.64 9.59
C PRO A 366 12.24 -7.89 9.74
N LEU A 367 11.38 -8.15 8.77
CA LEU A 367 10.51 -9.33 8.79
C LEU A 367 11.26 -10.60 8.36
N PRO A 368 10.80 -11.80 8.76
CA PRO A 368 11.40 -13.06 8.32
C PRO A 368 11.61 -13.10 6.79
N GLY A 369 12.84 -13.47 6.38
CA GLY A 369 13.26 -13.50 4.98
C GLY A 369 13.77 -12.17 4.41
N TYR A 370 13.75 -11.07 5.18
CA TYR A 370 14.33 -9.78 4.78
C TYR A 370 15.57 -9.44 5.61
N ARG A 371 16.64 -9.11 4.91
CA ARG A 371 17.81 -8.47 5.47
C ARG A 371 17.82 -7.00 5.05
N ILE A 372 17.97 -6.11 6.01
CA ILE A 372 17.94 -4.66 5.80
C ILE A 372 19.31 -4.07 6.12
N GLU A 373 19.88 -3.35 5.17
CA GLU A 373 21.04 -2.49 5.38
C GLU A 373 20.58 -1.02 5.28
N LEU A 374 21.29 -0.14 5.99
CA LEU A 374 21.16 1.31 5.82
C LEU A 374 22.45 1.81 5.21
N LEU A 375 22.36 2.48 4.06
CA LEU A 375 23.52 2.90 3.28
C LEU A 375 23.52 4.42 3.07
N ASP A 376 24.72 4.99 3.10
CA ASP A 376 24.94 6.39 2.70
C ASP A 376 25.02 6.55 1.17
N ALA A 377 25.45 7.73 0.72
CA ALA A 377 25.60 8.05 -0.70
C ALA A 377 26.75 7.27 -1.36
N ASP A 378 27.75 6.84 -0.59
CA ASP A 378 28.94 6.10 -1.01
C ASP A 378 28.78 4.59 -0.81
N ASP A 379 27.53 4.13 -0.60
CA ASP A 379 27.15 2.73 -0.34
C ASP A 379 27.82 2.12 0.91
N GLN A 380 28.21 2.97 1.90
CA GLN A 380 28.76 2.48 3.16
C GLN A 380 27.65 2.24 4.19
N PRO A 381 27.74 1.18 5.00
CA PRO A 381 26.79 0.90 6.07
C PRO A 381 26.82 2.01 7.13
N VAL A 382 25.64 2.51 7.51
CA VAL A 382 25.43 3.58 8.50
C VAL A 382 24.27 3.26 9.43
N THR A 383 24.13 4.02 10.53
CA THR A 383 22.99 3.89 11.45
C THR A 383 21.75 4.65 10.96
N GLU A 384 21.96 5.73 10.19
CA GLU A 384 20.90 6.47 9.50
C GLU A 384 21.27 6.59 8.01
N GLY A 385 20.46 5.99 7.15
CA GLY A 385 20.72 5.95 5.72
C GLY A 385 19.54 5.45 4.91
N GLU A 386 19.75 5.31 3.61
CA GLU A 386 18.76 4.75 2.71
C GLU A 386 18.60 3.25 2.97
N ILE A 387 17.34 2.81 3.12
CA ILE A 387 17.00 1.40 3.26
C ILE A 387 17.39 0.66 1.98
N ALA A 388 18.17 -0.40 2.12
CA ALA A 388 18.68 -1.21 1.03
C ALA A 388 18.52 -2.70 1.31
N LEU A 389 18.25 -3.47 0.25
CA LEU A 389 18.17 -4.93 0.30
C LEU A 389 19.38 -5.54 -0.42
N PRO A 390 20.22 -6.34 0.25
CA PRO A 390 21.35 -7.02 -0.41
C PRO A 390 20.87 -7.98 -1.51
N LEU A 391 21.36 -7.81 -2.73
CA LEU A 391 20.98 -8.66 -3.87
C LEU A 391 21.67 -10.04 -3.84
N ALA A 392 22.75 -10.18 -3.08
CA ALA A 392 23.39 -11.49 -2.82
C ALA A 392 22.47 -12.42 -2.00
N GLU A 393 21.62 -11.83 -1.15
CA GLU A 393 20.60 -12.52 -0.35
C GLU A 393 19.22 -12.00 -0.76
N ARG A 394 18.98 -11.92 -2.09
CA ARG A 394 17.77 -11.32 -2.65
C ARG A 394 16.50 -11.92 -2.03
N PRO A 395 15.67 -11.11 -1.36
CA PRO A 395 14.41 -11.61 -0.83
C PRO A 395 13.44 -11.94 -1.98
N LEU A 396 12.67 -13.01 -1.81
CA LEU A 396 11.75 -13.46 -2.85
C LEU A 396 10.69 -12.41 -3.18
N GLY A 397 10.25 -11.63 -2.18
CA GLY A 397 9.26 -10.56 -2.34
C GLY A 397 9.73 -9.32 -3.11
N LEU A 398 10.99 -9.26 -3.57
CA LEU A 398 11.49 -8.14 -4.37
C LEU A 398 11.10 -8.32 -5.85
N MET A 399 10.60 -7.25 -6.49
CA MET A 399 10.25 -7.19 -7.91
C MET A 399 11.38 -7.69 -8.81
N THR A 400 11.07 -8.18 -10.01
CA THR A 400 12.11 -8.52 -11.00
C THR A 400 12.80 -7.27 -11.55
N GLY A 401 12.04 -6.19 -11.69
CA GLY A 401 12.49 -4.89 -12.16
C GLY A 401 11.33 -4.01 -12.60
N TYR A 402 11.66 -2.91 -13.25
CA TYR A 402 10.68 -2.06 -13.92
C TYR A 402 10.51 -2.52 -15.37
N ALA A 403 9.35 -3.08 -15.70
CA ALA A 403 9.06 -3.55 -17.04
C ALA A 403 9.25 -2.42 -18.08
N ASN A 404 9.89 -2.74 -19.18
CA ASN A 404 10.22 -1.82 -20.28
C ASN A 404 11.12 -0.62 -19.86
N ASN A 405 11.80 -0.69 -18.70
CA ASN A 405 12.68 0.38 -18.21
C ASN A 405 13.93 -0.17 -17.52
N ALA A 406 14.85 -0.69 -18.33
CA ALA A 406 16.12 -1.24 -17.85
C ALA A 406 16.98 -0.21 -17.11
N THR A 407 16.96 1.05 -17.55
CA THR A 407 17.71 2.14 -16.89
C THR A 407 17.22 2.36 -15.47
N ALA A 408 15.91 2.46 -15.25
CA ALA A 408 15.35 2.61 -13.92
C ALA A 408 15.63 1.39 -13.03
N THR A 409 15.59 0.17 -13.61
CA THR A 409 15.94 -1.06 -12.90
C THR A 409 17.39 -1.04 -12.44
N THR A 410 18.34 -0.72 -13.34
CA THR A 410 19.78 -0.63 -13.00
C THR A 410 20.04 0.45 -11.96
N GLN A 411 19.33 1.59 -12.02
CA GLN A 411 19.45 2.64 -11.02
C GLN A 411 18.95 2.21 -9.63
N ALA A 412 17.86 1.44 -9.57
CA ALA A 412 17.32 0.94 -8.32
C ALA A 412 18.12 -0.24 -7.77
N MET A 413 18.65 -1.10 -8.67
CA MET A 413 19.44 -2.29 -8.33
C MET A 413 20.90 -2.08 -8.74
N ARG A 414 21.65 -1.33 -7.90
CA ARG A 414 23.04 -0.97 -8.17
C ARG A 414 23.98 -1.41 -7.06
N ASN A 415 25.23 -1.62 -7.37
CA ASN A 415 26.31 -1.89 -6.42
C ASN A 415 25.98 -3.05 -5.45
N GLY A 416 25.23 -4.05 -5.91
CA GLY A 416 24.85 -5.23 -5.13
C GLY A 416 23.64 -5.03 -4.21
N PHE A 417 22.91 -3.90 -4.31
CA PHE A 417 21.77 -3.58 -3.48
C PHE A 417 20.58 -3.10 -4.31
N TYR A 418 19.36 -3.46 -3.87
CA TYR A 418 18.17 -2.72 -4.23
C TYR A 418 18.01 -1.53 -3.28
N ARG A 419 17.96 -0.31 -3.82
CA ARG A 419 17.85 0.96 -3.10
C ARG A 419 16.41 1.44 -3.12
N THR A 420 15.80 1.57 -1.93
CA THR A 420 14.37 1.90 -1.81
C THR A 420 14.05 3.36 -2.03
N SER A 421 15.03 4.25 -1.96
CA SER A 421 14.88 5.71 -1.86
C SER A 421 14.12 6.17 -0.61
N ASP A 422 13.96 5.30 0.38
CA ASP A 422 13.41 5.63 1.70
C ASP A 422 14.54 5.59 2.74
N VAL A 423 14.59 6.57 3.62
CA VAL A 423 15.63 6.73 4.65
C VAL A 423 15.07 6.34 6.01
N ALA A 424 15.86 5.58 6.75
CA ALA A 424 15.53 5.20 8.12
C ALA A 424 16.73 5.37 9.07
N LEU A 425 16.43 5.44 10.35
CA LEU A 425 17.36 5.34 11.46
C LEU A 425 17.20 3.97 12.14
N ARG A 426 18.27 3.21 12.31
CA ARG A 426 18.30 1.99 13.11
C ARG A 426 18.67 2.32 14.54
N ARG A 427 17.80 1.97 15.48
CA ARG A 427 18.00 2.11 16.92
C ARG A 427 18.86 0.96 17.46
N ASP A 428 19.44 1.15 18.65
CA ASP A 428 20.26 0.12 19.32
C ASP A 428 19.47 -1.15 19.68
N ASP A 429 18.14 -1.02 19.88
CA ASP A 429 17.24 -2.14 20.13
C ASP A 429 16.81 -2.90 18.85
N GLY A 430 17.35 -2.53 17.69
CA GLY A 430 17.10 -3.17 16.40
C GLY A 430 15.83 -2.71 15.68
N TYR A 431 15.12 -1.71 16.21
CA TYR A 431 13.97 -1.13 15.56
C TYR A 431 14.39 -0.05 14.56
N TYR A 432 13.58 0.10 13.51
CA TYR A 432 13.79 1.08 12.45
C TYR A 432 12.75 2.19 12.53
N VAL A 433 13.21 3.43 12.50
CA VAL A 433 12.37 4.64 12.50
C VAL A 433 12.44 5.27 11.12
N TYR A 434 11.29 5.55 10.53
CA TYR A 434 11.21 6.21 9.22
C TYR A 434 11.66 7.68 9.33
N VAL A 435 12.60 8.09 8.48
CA VAL A 435 13.09 9.47 8.42
C VAL A 435 12.43 10.23 7.26
N GLY A 436 12.27 9.61 6.11
CA GLY A 436 11.65 10.25 4.95
C GLY A 436 12.13 9.66 3.63
N ARG A 437 11.64 10.22 2.53
CA ARG A 437 12.19 9.95 1.20
C ARG A 437 13.58 10.56 1.09
N ALA A 438 14.51 9.89 0.43
CA ALA A 438 15.86 10.41 0.21
C ALA A 438 15.87 11.76 -0.53
N ASP A 439 14.86 11.97 -1.40
CA ASP A 439 14.64 13.20 -2.15
C ASP A 439 13.79 14.25 -1.42
N ASP A 440 13.12 13.91 -0.31
CA ASP A 440 12.34 14.82 0.53
C ASP A 440 13.14 15.35 1.73
N VAL A 441 14.05 14.54 2.27
CA VAL A 441 14.93 14.95 3.37
C VAL A 441 15.86 16.07 2.88
N PHE A 442 15.95 17.16 3.63
CA PHE A 442 16.73 18.33 3.24
C PHE A 442 17.66 18.84 4.34
N LYS A 443 18.65 19.67 3.96
CA LYS A 443 19.55 20.32 4.92
C LYS A 443 19.04 21.73 5.25
N SER A 444 19.05 22.07 6.54
CA SER A 444 18.90 23.44 7.03
C SER A 444 20.13 23.75 7.86
N SER A 445 20.98 24.66 7.39
CA SER A 445 22.36 24.79 7.87
C SER A 445 23.10 23.44 7.76
N ASP A 446 23.69 22.94 8.83
CA ASP A 446 24.39 21.65 8.86
C ASP A 446 23.48 20.47 9.30
N TYR A 447 22.21 20.75 9.60
CA TYR A 447 21.28 19.72 10.08
C TYR A 447 20.48 19.13 8.94
N ARG A 448 20.36 17.79 8.95
CA ARG A 448 19.47 17.05 8.06
C ARG A 448 18.10 16.98 8.72
N LEU A 449 17.06 17.43 8.01
CA LEU A 449 15.69 17.50 8.51
C LEU A 449 14.78 16.52 7.81
N SER A 450 13.97 15.84 8.59
CA SER A 450 12.88 14.97 8.14
C SER A 450 11.60 15.78 7.99
N PRO A 451 11.06 15.96 6.79
CA PRO A 451 9.73 16.56 6.63
C PRO A 451 8.67 15.85 7.44
N PHE A 452 8.71 14.52 7.45
CA PHE A 452 7.75 13.69 8.17
C PHE A 452 7.73 13.97 9.67
N GLU A 453 8.90 14.09 10.32
CA GLU A 453 8.98 14.41 11.74
C GLU A 453 8.31 15.76 12.05
N LEU A 454 8.59 16.75 11.21
CA LEU A 454 8.02 18.09 11.37
C LEU A 454 6.50 18.11 11.13
N GLU A 455 6.04 17.42 10.11
CA GLU A 455 4.62 17.26 9.80
C GLU A 455 3.88 16.52 10.91
N SER A 456 4.48 15.47 11.48
CA SER A 456 3.90 14.70 12.58
C SER A 456 3.64 15.57 13.81
N VAL A 457 4.56 16.47 14.12
CA VAL A 457 4.37 17.44 15.21
C VAL A 457 3.28 18.46 14.85
N LEU A 458 3.28 19.00 13.64
CA LEU A 458 2.28 20.00 13.25
C LEU A 458 0.84 19.49 13.31
N ILE A 459 0.58 18.25 12.94
CA ILE A 459 -0.79 17.67 12.97
C ILE A 459 -1.28 17.38 14.39
N GLU A 460 -0.42 17.43 15.43
CA GLU A 460 -0.85 17.39 16.83
C GLU A 460 -1.56 18.68 17.26
N HIS A 461 -1.31 19.78 16.55
CA HIS A 461 -1.99 21.04 16.82
C HIS A 461 -3.48 20.94 16.44
N GLU A 462 -4.38 21.31 17.37
CA GLU A 462 -5.82 21.11 17.25
C GLU A 462 -6.45 21.71 15.97
N ALA A 463 -5.93 22.84 15.49
CA ALA A 463 -6.42 23.54 14.31
C ALA A 463 -5.88 23.01 12.98
N ILE A 464 -4.84 22.17 12.98
CA ILE A 464 -4.18 21.68 11.76
C ILE A 464 -4.80 20.37 11.31
N GLY A 465 -5.33 20.33 10.09
CA GLY A 465 -5.89 19.13 9.48
C GLY A 465 -4.83 18.25 8.84
N GLU A 466 -4.01 18.85 7.97
CA GLU A 466 -2.90 18.19 7.27
C GLU A 466 -1.72 19.16 7.17
N ALA A 467 -0.52 18.62 7.07
CA ALA A 467 0.71 19.39 6.94
C ALA A 467 1.65 18.76 5.90
N ALA A 468 2.35 19.60 5.16
CA ALA A 468 3.46 19.22 4.29
C ALA A 468 4.62 20.19 4.51
N VAL A 469 5.82 19.67 4.78
CA VAL A 469 7.01 20.48 5.02
C VAL A 469 8.00 20.30 3.86
N VAL A 470 8.49 21.42 3.34
CA VAL A 470 9.52 21.44 2.28
C VAL A 470 10.59 22.47 2.61
N PRO A 471 11.81 22.36 2.03
CA PRO A 471 12.82 23.39 2.15
C PRO A 471 12.37 24.65 1.41
N SER A 472 12.51 25.80 2.06
CA SER A 472 12.35 27.12 1.46
C SER A 472 13.68 27.88 1.54
N ALA A 473 14.11 28.49 0.43
CA ALA A 473 15.44 29.12 0.33
C ALA A 473 15.64 30.23 1.38
N ASP A 474 16.80 30.25 2.03
CA ASP A 474 17.16 31.22 3.04
C ASP A 474 18.59 31.71 2.82
N ALA A 475 18.79 33.03 2.91
CA ALA A 475 20.08 33.65 2.60
C ALA A 475 21.20 33.27 3.59
N VAL A 476 20.86 32.89 4.83
CA VAL A 476 21.84 32.58 5.89
C VAL A 476 21.97 31.07 6.10
N ARG A 477 20.85 30.35 6.06
CA ARG A 477 20.78 28.92 6.44
C ARG A 477 20.70 27.97 5.24
N LEU A 478 20.91 28.47 4.02
CA LEU A 478 20.72 27.76 2.78
C LEU A 478 19.23 27.42 2.52
N SER A 479 18.58 26.77 3.46
CA SER A 479 17.14 26.58 3.47
C SER A 479 16.60 26.52 4.89
N VAL A 480 15.30 26.80 5.03
CA VAL A 480 14.54 26.70 6.27
C VAL A 480 13.27 25.87 6.06
N PRO A 481 12.77 25.20 7.12
CA PRO A 481 11.50 24.48 7.03
C PRO A 481 10.34 25.43 6.75
N LYS A 482 9.63 25.21 5.63
CA LYS A 482 8.34 25.82 5.32
C LYS A 482 7.24 24.78 5.37
N ALA A 483 6.22 25.04 6.20
CA ALA A 483 5.04 24.22 6.31
C ALA A 483 3.90 24.77 5.45
N PHE A 484 3.29 23.91 4.65
CA PHE A 484 2.00 24.13 4.01
C PHE A 484 0.97 23.35 4.84
N VAL A 485 -0.10 24.00 5.27
CA VAL A 485 -1.07 23.39 6.17
C VAL A 485 -2.51 23.65 5.74
N THR A 486 -3.37 22.66 5.94
CA THR A 486 -4.82 22.82 5.87
C THR A 486 -5.38 23.05 7.26
N VAL A 487 -6.40 23.88 7.37
CA VAL A 487 -7.06 24.20 8.64
C VAL A 487 -8.27 23.30 8.84
N ARG A 488 -8.48 22.79 10.06
CA ARG A 488 -9.68 22.00 10.40
C ARG A 488 -10.94 22.86 10.41
N GLN A 489 -12.08 22.21 10.20
CA GLN A 489 -13.38 22.86 10.29
C GLN A 489 -13.57 23.48 11.69
N GLY A 490 -13.99 24.74 11.72
CA GLY A 490 -14.18 25.50 12.95
C GLY A 490 -13.01 26.41 13.32
N TYR A 491 -11.91 26.38 12.56
CA TYR A 491 -10.79 27.30 12.69
C TYR A 491 -10.65 28.15 11.44
N GLU A 492 -10.13 29.36 11.58
CA GLU A 492 -9.88 30.28 10.48
C GLU A 492 -8.38 30.49 10.26
N ALA A 493 -7.97 30.48 8.98
CA ALA A 493 -6.62 30.84 8.58
C ALA A 493 -6.38 32.33 8.83
N GLY A 494 -5.22 32.65 9.41
CA GLY A 494 -4.89 34.03 9.68
C GLY A 494 -3.65 34.19 10.57
N PRO A 495 -3.23 35.43 10.85
CA PRO A 495 -2.02 35.71 11.62
C PRO A 495 -2.07 35.15 13.05
N GLU A 496 -3.22 35.13 13.69
CA GLU A 496 -3.36 34.59 15.05
C GLU A 496 -3.10 33.08 15.08
N LEU A 497 -3.69 32.34 14.12
CA LEU A 497 -3.43 30.90 14.00
C LEU A 497 -1.97 30.64 13.58
N ALA A 498 -1.41 31.42 12.66
CA ALA A 498 -0.01 31.30 12.29
C ALA A 498 0.92 31.46 13.49
N ARG A 499 0.67 32.49 14.32
CA ARG A 499 1.39 32.71 15.59
C ARG A 499 1.29 31.51 16.52
N ALA A 500 0.08 30.94 16.70
CA ALA A 500 -0.15 29.78 17.55
C ALA A 500 0.63 28.55 17.06
N VAL A 501 0.64 28.31 15.73
CA VAL A 501 1.40 27.20 15.13
C VAL A 501 2.90 27.37 15.29
N PHE A 502 3.44 28.60 15.14
CA PHE A 502 4.86 28.86 15.40
C PHE A 502 5.21 28.67 16.89
N ALA A 503 4.36 29.14 17.80
CA ALA A 503 4.54 28.94 19.23
C ALA A 503 4.57 27.44 19.58
N PHE A 504 3.61 26.67 19.05
CA PHE A 504 3.55 25.22 19.19
C PHE A 504 4.79 24.52 18.63
N SER A 505 5.23 24.91 17.43
CA SER A 505 6.47 24.41 16.84
C SER A 505 7.70 24.67 17.74
N ARG A 506 7.75 25.84 18.38
CA ARG A 506 8.85 26.18 19.31
C ARG A 506 8.81 25.37 20.60
N GLU A 507 7.63 25.06 21.11
CA GLU A 507 7.45 24.22 22.29
C GLU A 507 7.87 22.76 22.03
N LYS A 508 7.47 22.21 20.89
CA LYS A 508 7.61 20.79 20.59
C LYS A 508 8.91 20.42 19.88
N LEU A 509 9.52 21.34 19.14
CA LEU A 509 10.68 21.06 18.29
C LEU A 509 11.95 21.74 18.77
N ALA A 510 13.07 21.02 18.65
CA ALA A 510 14.39 21.59 18.89
C ALA A 510 14.64 22.82 18.00
N PRO A 511 15.44 23.81 18.41
CA PRO A 511 15.63 25.09 17.71
C PRO A 511 15.97 24.97 16.22
N TYR A 512 16.73 23.96 15.80
CA TYR A 512 17.12 23.73 14.42
C TYR A 512 16.02 23.05 13.57
N LYS A 513 15.00 22.47 14.21
CA LYS A 513 13.86 21.78 13.57
C LYS A 513 12.62 22.67 13.45
N ARG A 514 12.61 23.85 14.07
CA ARG A 514 11.44 24.72 14.13
C ARG A 514 10.98 25.16 12.74
N ILE A 515 9.66 25.21 12.54
CA ILE A 515 9.06 25.79 11.36
C ILE A 515 9.39 27.28 11.32
N ARG A 516 9.88 27.76 10.18
CA ARG A 516 10.27 29.17 9.98
C ARG A 516 9.32 29.91 9.06
N ARG A 517 8.65 29.18 8.15
CA ARG A 517 7.67 29.73 7.24
C ARG A 517 6.42 28.86 7.27
N LEU A 518 5.25 29.46 7.20
CA LEU A 518 3.96 28.80 7.23
C LEU A 518 3.08 29.36 6.12
N GLN A 519 2.39 28.50 5.40
CA GLN A 519 1.40 28.91 4.42
C GLN A 519 0.13 28.08 4.58
N PHE A 520 -1.00 28.76 4.73
CA PHE A 520 -2.32 28.12 4.69
C PHE A 520 -2.69 27.88 3.24
N SER A 521 -2.90 26.62 2.86
CA SER A 521 -3.27 26.25 1.49
C SER A 521 -3.80 24.83 1.42
N GLU A 522 -4.53 24.51 0.36
CA GLU A 522 -4.78 23.13 0.01
C GLU A 522 -3.48 22.43 -0.41
N LEU A 523 -3.38 21.15 -0.08
CA LEU A 523 -2.20 20.35 -0.40
C LEU A 523 -2.43 19.55 -1.70
N PRO A 524 -1.50 19.60 -2.66
CA PRO A 524 -1.58 18.78 -3.87
C PRO A 524 -1.46 17.31 -3.49
N LYS A 525 -2.35 16.48 -4.03
CA LYS A 525 -2.41 15.05 -3.72
C LYS A 525 -2.33 14.20 -4.98
N THR A 526 -1.82 12.99 -4.81
CA THR A 526 -1.94 11.93 -5.80
C THR A 526 -3.37 11.39 -5.81
N ILE A 527 -3.72 10.62 -6.82
CA ILE A 527 -5.00 9.89 -6.91
C ILE A 527 -5.21 9.00 -5.67
N SER A 528 -4.13 8.49 -5.07
CA SER A 528 -4.19 7.68 -3.83
C SER A 528 -4.33 8.50 -2.54
N GLY A 529 -4.43 9.84 -2.62
CA GLY A 529 -4.54 10.73 -1.48
C GLY A 529 -3.22 11.12 -0.81
N LYS A 530 -2.06 10.67 -1.32
CA LYS A 530 -0.75 11.03 -0.79
C LYS A 530 -0.35 12.45 -1.21
N ILE A 531 0.22 13.22 -0.29
CA ILE A 531 0.69 14.58 -0.54
C ILE A 531 1.86 14.56 -1.54
N ARG A 532 1.78 15.41 -2.57
CA ARG A 532 2.81 15.56 -3.62
C ARG A 532 3.83 16.64 -3.21
N ARG A 533 4.73 16.32 -2.26
CA ARG A 533 5.76 17.25 -1.80
C ARG A 533 6.66 17.74 -2.91
N VAL A 534 6.95 16.92 -3.92
CA VAL A 534 7.74 17.30 -5.09
C VAL A 534 7.17 18.53 -5.80
N GLU A 535 5.84 18.65 -5.86
CA GLU A 535 5.18 19.81 -6.46
C GLU A 535 5.34 21.06 -5.61
N LEU A 536 5.20 20.94 -4.29
CA LEU A 536 5.42 22.05 -3.36
C LEU A 536 6.87 22.51 -3.38
N ARG A 537 7.83 21.57 -3.39
CA ARG A 537 9.26 21.90 -3.53
C ARG A 537 9.55 22.64 -4.82
N ARG A 538 9.01 22.16 -5.95
CA ARG A 538 9.21 22.82 -7.24
C ARG A 538 8.68 24.26 -7.19
N ARG A 539 7.48 24.49 -6.65
CA ARG A 539 6.90 25.82 -6.47
C ARG A 539 7.80 26.71 -5.61
N GLU A 540 8.37 26.20 -4.52
CA GLU A 540 9.31 26.96 -3.68
C GLU A 540 10.64 27.24 -4.37
N MET A 541 11.18 26.31 -5.16
CA MET A 541 12.41 26.53 -5.94
C MET A 541 12.23 27.55 -7.05
N GLU A 542 11.11 27.51 -7.77
CA GLU A 542 10.77 28.50 -8.81
C GLU A 542 10.63 29.91 -8.21
N ARG A 543 10.11 30.00 -6.97
CA ARG A 543 9.95 31.28 -6.25
C ARG A 543 11.23 31.82 -5.62
N ALA A 544 12.26 31.00 -5.45
CA ALA A 544 13.54 31.47 -4.87
C ALA A 544 14.18 32.64 -5.63
N ALA A 545 13.83 32.79 -6.92
CA ALA A 545 14.25 33.93 -7.77
C ALA A 545 13.39 35.19 -7.56
N GLU A 546 12.21 35.09 -6.97
CA GLU A 546 11.27 36.18 -6.70
C GLU A 546 10.79 36.13 -5.24
N PRO A 547 11.43 36.85 -4.31
CA PRO A 547 11.17 36.75 -2.87
C PRO A 547 9.86 37.39 -2.38
N ALA A 548 8.90 37.64 -3.27
CA ALA A 548 7.60 38.19 -2.88
C ALA A 548 6.80 37.17 -2.06
N ARG A 549 6.30 37.58 -0.88
CA ARG A 549 5.42 36.75 -0.03
C ARG A 549 4.09 36.48 -0.74
N LEU A 550 3.58 35.27 -0.57
CA LEU A 550 2.22 34.92 -1.04
C LEU A 550 1.15 35.38 -0.04
N PRO A 551 -0.08 35.56 -0.51
CA PRO A 551 -1.21 35.63 0.40
C PRO A 551 -1.23 34.40 1.33
N ASP A 552 -1.62 34.58 2.58
CA ASP A 552 -1.69 33.53 3.60
C ASP A 552 -0.34 32.85 3.93
N GLU A 553 0.79 33.49 3.59
CA GLU A 553 2.15 33.12 3.97
C GLU A 553 2.65 33.97 5.12
N TYR A 554 3.08 33.31 6.20
CA TYR A 554 3.60 33.92 7.42
C TYR A 554 5.01 33.43 7.69
N TRP A 555 5.82 34.31 8.24
CA TRP A 555 7.17 33.98 8.67
C TRP A 555 7.27 34.10 10.18
N GLU A 556 8.08 33.24 10.85
CA GLU A 556 8.27 33.29 12.29
C GLU A 556 8.73 34.67 12.77
N GLU A 557 9.46 35.39 11.91
CA GLU A 557 9.99 36.73 12.17
C GLU A 557 8.90 37.83 12.25
N ASP A 558 7.69 37.54 11.75
CA ASP A 558 6.54 38.44 11.86
C ASP A 558 6.01 38.51 13.30
N PHE A 559 6.43 37.57 14.16
CA PHE A 559 6.00 37.44 15.54
C PHE A 559 7.17 37.59 16.51
N PRO A 560 7.68 38.82 16.72
CA PRO A 560 8.85 39.06 17.54
C PRO A 560 8.69 38.72 19.01
N ASP A 561 7.46 38.62 19.50
CA ASP A 561 7.11 38.21 20.84
C ASP A 561 7.30 36.69 21.10
N LEU A 562 7.51 35.89 20.07
CA LEU A 562 7.87 34.47 20.18
C LEU A 562 9.38 34.22 20.36
N ARG A 563 10.20 35.27 20.35
CA ARG A 563 11.67 35.16 20.48
C ARG A 563 12.16 34.82 21.86
#